data_831260d6decc2f12895ea1b581a7a2d9
#
_entry.id   831260d6decc2f12895ea1b581a7a2d9
#
_cell.length_a   1.000
_cell.length_b   1.000
_cell.length_c   1.000
_cell.angle_alpha   90.00
_cell.angle_beta   90.00
_cell.angle_gamma   90.00
#
_symmetry.space_group_name_H-M   'P 1'
#
loop_
_entity.id
_entity.type
_entity.pdbx_description
1 polymer ?
#
loop_
_entity_poly.entity_id
_entity_poly.type
_entity_poly.pdbx_seq_one_letter_code
_entity_poly.pdbx_strand_id
1 'polypeptide(L)'
;LSLHDALPISNEEVLLEVQGHIGIITLNAPGRMNTISGAMLNQLSEKFLLADNDPNIRCIILTGAGKAFCAGLDLGSQAGKTESLGVLDDTGSNIVEFNVRDTPPIVLHGLDTPVVCALNGGAAGYGLDIALGCDIRIAAETAKMAPGFAKRGILPESGGTWLLPRIVGYAKAAQIAFTGRTLGASECLELGLVNSVVPADQLMDAAMELAGEIASNAPLAVRAIKRMMRAAETETFEQNVHHVFLQLLPLFRTQDFKEGVASFIEKRPPKFIGR
;
A
#
# COMPACT_ATOMS: atom_id res chain seq x y z
N LEU A 1 21.02 -6.01 42.67
CA LEU A 1 20.39 -4.85 42.02
C LEU A 1 20.22 -5.16 40.56
N SER A 2 19.04 -5.61 40.16
CA SER A 2 18.65 -5.93 38.82
C SER A 2 18.33 -4.62 38.11
N LEU A 3 19.17 -4.22 37.17
CA LEU A 3 18.82 -3.24 36.14
C LEU A 3 17.94 -3.95 35.13
N HIS A 4 16.65 -3.72 35.19
CA HIS A 4 15.76 -3.99 34.07
C HIS A 4 16.18 -3.07 32.94
N ASP A 5 16.79 -3.65 31.93
CA ASP A 5 17.02 -3.01 30.63
C ASP A 5 15.63 -2.65 30.07
N ALA A 6 15.27 -1.39 30.25
CA ALA A 6 14.18 -0.80 29.50
C ALA A 6 14.66 -0.74 28.04
N LEU A 7 14.12 -1.62 27.21
CA LEU A 7 14.24 -1.49 25.76
C LEU A 7 13.86 -0.04 25.41
N PRO A 8 14.63 0.65 24.57
CA PRO A 8 14.26 1.97 24.13
C PRO A 8 12.88 1.88 23.50
N ILE A 9 11.93 2.68 24.01
CA ILE A 9 10.63 2.87 23.37
C ILE A 9 10.97 3.40 21.98
N SER A 10 10.86 2.55 20.97
CA SER A 10 11.12 2.99 19.61
C SER A 10 10.04 4.02 19.27
N ASN A 11 10.44 5.27 19.02
CA ASN A 11 9.57 6.33 18.53
C ASN A 11 9.17 6.08 17.06
N GLU A 12 9.20 4.83 16.62
CA GLU A 12 8.83 4.48 15.25
C GLU A 12 7.32 4.47 15.08
N GLU A 13 6.84 5.37 14.24
CA GLU A 13 5.43 5.48 13.86
C GLU A 13 5.04 4.52 12.73
N VAL A 14 6.04 3.88 12.10
CA VAL A 14 5.86 2.83 11.09
C VAL A 14 6.82 1.70 11.39
N LEU A 15 6.27 0.53 11.62
CA LEU A 15 7.04 -0.69 11.89
C LEU A 15 7.17 -1.53 10.61
N LEU A 16 8.27 -2.25 10.46
CA LEU A 16 8.46 -3.28 9.45
C LEU A 16 8.92 -4.56 10.17
N GLU A 17 8.10 -5.59 10.07
CA GLU A 17 8.41 -6.94 10.54
C GLU A 17 8.46 -7.89 9.35
N VAL A 18 9.31 -8.91 9.40
CA VAL A 18 9.43 -9.92 8.33
C VAL A 18 9.06 -11.29 8.89
N GLN A 19 8.08 -11.92 8.27
CA GLN A 19 7.65 -13.29 8.59
C GLN A 19 7.79 -14.16 7.33
N GLY A 20 8.79 -15.02 7.30
CA GLY A 20 9.13 -15.79 6.10
C GLY A 20 9.49 -14.88 4.93
N HIS A 21 8.68 -14.88 3.89
CA HIS A 21 8.83 -14.02 2.71
C HIS A 21 7.85 -12.83 2.67
N ILE A 22 7.22 -12.53 3.79
CA ILE A 22 6.20 -11.47 3.89
C ILE A 22 6.74 -10.36 4.77
N GLY A 23 6.79 -9.13 4.25
CA GLY A 23 7.05 -7.91 5.01
C GLY A 23 5.74 -7.33 5.52
N ILE A 24 5.59 -7.13 6.84
CA ILE A 24 4.41 -6.53 7.45
C ILE A 24 4.76 -5.10 7.85
N ILE A 25 4.17 -4.13 7.17
CA ILE A 25 4.29 -2.70 7.49
C ILE A 25 3.08 -2.29 8.30
N THR A 26 3.31 -1.79 9.50
CA THR A 26 2.26 -1.36 10.42
C THR A 26 2.35 0.13 10.71
N LEU A 27 1.28 0.88 10.43
CA LEU A 27 1.12 2.26 10.90
C LEU A 27 0.91 2.22 12.42
N ASN A 28 1.85 2.76 13.20
CA ASN A 28 1.95 2.53 14.64
C ASN A 28 1.80 3.82 15.46
N ALA A 29 0.65 4.47 15.33
CA ALA A 29 0.27 5.60 16.18
C ALA A 29 -1.20 5.46 16.62
N PRO A 30 -1.57 4.35 17.33
CA PRO A 30 -2.97 4.02 17.64
C PRO A 30 -3.65 5.06 18.53
N GLY A 31 -2.90 5.76 19.37
CA GLY A 31 -3.42 6.82 20.25
C GLY A 31 -4.00 8.02 19.48
N ARG A 32 -3.62 8.21 18.23
CA ARG A 32 -4.18 9.23 17.32
C ARG A 32 -4.79 8.62 16.05
N MET A 33 -5.27 7.38 16.11
CA MET A 33 -5.89 6.66 15.00
C MET A 33 -4.99 6.60 13.74
N ASN A 34 -3.70 6.47 13.91
CA ASN A 34 -2.69 6.41 12.85
C ASN A 34 -2.76 7.60 11.88
N THR A 35 -3.11 8.81 12.39
CA THR A 35 -3.01 10.03 11.58
C THR A 35 -1.56 10.28 11.17
N ILE A 36 -1.40 10.70 9.93
CA ILE A 36 -0.10 10.87 9.29
C ILE A 36 0.57 12.15 9.79
N SER A 37 1.68 12.00 10.47
CA SER A 37 2.63 13.08 10.82
C SER A 37 3.72 13.19 9.75
N GLY A 38 4.52 14.26 9.79
CA GLY A 38 5.69 14.39 8.94
C GLY A 38 6.71 13.25 9.13
N ALA A 39 6.87 12.77 10.39
CA ALA A 39 7.73 11.63 10.70
C ALA A 39 7.18 10.33 10.08
N MET A 40 5.87 10.09 10.20
CA MET A 40 5.22 8.92 9.62
C MET A 40 5.31 8.90 8.09
N LEU A 41 5.20 10.07 7.41
CA LEU A 41 5.39 10.16 5.96
C LEU A 41 6.75 9.63 5.53
N ASN A 42 7.82 10.14 6.16
CA ASN A 42 9.19 9.74 5.83
C ASN A 42 9.44 8.26 6.15
N GLN A 43 9.02 7.81 7.34
CA GLN A 43 9.18 6.41 7.75
C GLN A 43 8.40 5.45 6.86
N LEU A 44 7.19 5.80 6.40
CA LEU A 44 6.39 4.94 5.53
C LEU A 44 7.07 4.75 4.17
N SER A 45 7.58 5.83 3.57
CA SER A 45 8.36 5.75 2.32
C SER A 45 9.62 4.90 2.51
N GLU A 46 10.36 5.11 3.60
CA GLU A 46 11.55 4.34 3.93
C GLU A 46 11.24 2.84 4.07
N LYS A 47 10.21 2.48 4.87
CA LYS A 47 9.85 1.06 5.08
C LYS A 47 9.35 0.39 3.80
N PHE A 48 8.63 1.11 2.92
CA PHE A 48 8.28 0.61 1.60
C PHE A 48 9.51 0.30 0.76
N LEU A 49 10.46 1.24 0.67
CA LEU A 49 11.70 1.04 -0.09
C LEU A 49 12.58 -0.06 0.49
N LEU A 50 12.70 -0.14 1.81
CA LEU A 50 13.43 -1.23 2.48
C LEU A 50 12.81 -2.59 2.13
N ALA A 51 11.48 -2.72 2.21
CA ALA A 51 10.79 -3.95 1.91
C ALA A 51 10.88 -4.33 0.41
N ASP A 52 10.79 -3.36 -0.51
CA ASP A 52 10.90 -3.62 -1.96
C ASP A 52 12.32 -4.01 -2.38
N ASN A 53 13.34 -3.48 -1.70
CA ASN A 53 14.74 -3.78 -2.00
C ASN A 53 15.27 -5.04 -1.30
N ASP A 54 14.54 -5.62 -0.35
CA ASP A 54 14.92 -6.89 0.27
C ASP A 54 14.52 -8.07 -0.64
N PRO A 55 15.48 -8.82 -1.20
CA PRO A 55 15.18 -9.96 -2.08
C PRO A 55 14.44 -11.11 -1.37
N ASN A 56 14.43 -11.13 -0.03
CA ASN A 56 13.69 -12.12 0.73
C ASN A 56 12.22 -11.76 0.89
N ILE A 57 11.84 -10.49 0.74
CA ILE A 57 10.44 -10.05 0.80
C ILE A 57 9.81 -10.18 -0.58
N ARG A 58 8.77 -11.01 -0.67
CA ARG A 58 8.06 -11.33 -1.92
C ARG A 58 6.64 -10.75 -1.97
N CYS A 59 6.09 -10.39 -0.82
CA CYS A 59 4.82 -9.69 -0.66
C CYS A 59 4.87 -8.79 0.57
N ILE A 60 4.22 -7.64 0.51
CA ILE A 60 4.10 -6.69 1.60
C ILE A 60 2.64 -6.70 2.07
N ILE A 61 2.42 -6.73 3.38
CA ILE A 61 1.13 -6.43 4.01
C ILE A 61 1.24 -5.04 4.64
N LEU A 62 0.29 -4.16 4.34
CA LEU A 62 0.15 -2.86 4.99
C LEU A 62 -1.09 -2.86 5.88
N THR A 63 -0.93 -2.52 7.16
CA THR A 63 -2.03 -2.45 8.13
C THR A 63 -1.83 -1.31 9.14
N GLY A 64 -2.80 -1.10 10.02
CA GLY A 64 -2.72 -0.11 11.10
C GLY A 64 -2.82 -0.75 12.49
N ALA A 65 -2.07 -0.24 13.46
CA ALA A 65 -2.21 -0.64 14.85
C ALA A 65 -3.50 -0.11 15.45
N GLY A 66 -4.15 -0.91 16.31
CA GLY A 66 -5.35 -0.51 17.06
C GLY A 66 -6.62 -0.51 16.23
N LYS A 67 -7.50 0.49 16.44
CA LYS A 67 -8.88 0.50 15.94
C LYS A 67 -9.05 1.09 14.53
N ALA A 68 -8.05 1.78 14.00
CA ALA A 68 -8.11 2.45 12.71
C ALA A 68 -6.94 1.99 11.82
N PHE A 69 -7.20 1.95 10.52
CA PHE A 69 -6.12 1.84 9.56
C PHE A 69 -5.33 3.15 9.52
N CYS A 70 -5.96 4.24 9.10
CA CYS A 70 -5.37 5.58 9.09
C CYS A 70 -6.46 6.65 8.95
N ALA A 71 -6.55 7.56 9.90
CA ALA A 71 -7.59 8.60 9.91
C ALA A 71 -7.26 9.83 9.05
N GLY A 72 -6.19 9.78 8.23
CA GLY A 72 -5.76 10.86 7.34
C GLY A 72 -4.61 11.68 7.90
N LEU A 73 -4.38 12.86 7.35
CA LEU A 73 -3.35 13.78 7.85
C LEU A 73 -3.69 14.26 9.26
N ASP A 74 -2.66 14.45 10.09
CA ASP A 74 -2.81 15.00 11.43
C ASP A 74 -3.05 16.51 11.36
N LEU A 75 -4.32 16.89 11.26
CA LEU A 75 -4.74 18.30 11.20
C LEU A 75 -4.73 18.96 12.60
N GLY A 76 -4.70 18.19 13.68
CA GLY A 76 -4.76 18.71 15.07
C GLY A 76 -3.44 19.27 15.55
N SER A 77 -2.32 18.65 15.20
CA SER A 77 -0.98 19.17 15.50
C SER A 77 -0.63 20.40 14.67
N GLN A 78 -1.47 20.74 13.68
CA GLN A 78 -1.26 21.75 12.67
C GLN A 78 -2.19 22.96 12.78
N ALA A 79 -3.14 22.95 13.73
CA ALA A 79 -3.99 24.10 14.00
C ALA A 79 -3.12 25.28 14.48
N GLY A 80 -2.62 26.07 13.55
CA GLY A 80 -1.75 27.24 13.78
C GLY A 80 -0.35 27.17 13.14
N LYS A 81 0.00 26.05 12.45
CA LYS A 81 1.24 25.91 11.70
C LYS A 81 0.95 25.41 10.29
N THR A 82 0.96 26.30 9.33
CA THR A 82 0.91 25.97 7.90
C THR A 82 2.13 25.18 7.43
N GLU A 83 3.15 25.08 8.29
CA GLU A 83 4.46 24.47 8.03
C GLU A 83 4.44 22.96 7.83
N SER A 84 3.38 22.27 8.22
CA SER A 84 3.44 20.81 8.31
C SER A 84 2.98 20.04 7.07
N LEU A 85 2.44 20.73 6.07
CA LEU A 85 2.27 20.16 4.73
C LEU A 85 3.54 20.33 3.88
N GLY A 86 4.58 21.00 4.39
CA GLY A 86 5.79 21.30 3.63
C GLY A 86 5.57 22.19 2.40
N VAL A 87 4.35 22.71 2.21
CA VAL A 87 3.92 23.33 0.95
C VAL A 87 3.61 24.80 1.09
N LEU A 88 3.27 25.29 2.28
CA LEU A 88 2.82 26.67 2.48
C LEU A 88 3.46 27.27 3.74
N ASP A 89 4.75 27.53 3.68
CA ASP A 89 5.34 28.57 4.51
C ASP A 89 5.10 29.91 3.83
N ASP A 90 4.48 30.86 4.55
CA ASP A 90 4.24 32.23 4.14
C ASP A 90 5.56 33.01 3.88
N THR A 91 6.71 32.36 4.16
CA THR A 91 8.05 32.88 3.92
C THR A 91 8.59 32.66 2.51
N GLY A 92 7.75 32.12 1.58
CA GLY A 92 8.15 31.93 0.19
C GLY A 92 9.13 30.80 -0.03
N SER A 93 9.11 29.78 0.85
CA SER A 93 9.91 28.55 0.67
C SER A 93 9.61 27.95 -0.68
N ASN A 94 10.66 27.78 -1.45
CA ASN A 94 10.62 27.43 -2.86
C ASN A 94 9.82 26.15 -3.09
N ILE A 95 8.75 26.21 -3.88
CA ILE A 95 8.08 25.06 -4.52
C ILE A 95 9.11 24.10 -5.15
N VAL A 96 10.30 24.58 -5.47
CA VAL A 96 11.44 23.81 -6.00
C VAL A 96 11.99 22.78 -4.99
N GLU A 97 11.79 22.95 -3.68
CA GLU A 97 12.25 22.02 -2.65
C GLU A 97 11.26 20.93 -2.30
N PHE A 98 9.99 21.03 -2.78
CA PHE A 98 8.99 20.00 -2.54
C PHE A 98 9.23 18.78 -3.45
N ASN A 99 9.93 17.79 -2.92
CA ASN A 99 10.20 16.54 -3.64
C ASN A 99 9.03 15.55 -3.49
N VAL A 100 8.08 15.59 -4.41
CA VAL A 100 6.96 14.62 -4.43
C VAL A 100 7.41 13.18 -4.67
N ARG A 101 8.63 12.95 -5.22
CA ARG A 101 9.09 11.63 -5.64
C ARG A 101 9.26 10.66 -4.48
N ASP A 102 9.59 11.18 -3.30
CA ASP A 102 9.85 10.39 -2.11
C ASP A 102 8.62 10.30 -1.19
N THR A 103 7.46 10.82 -1.64
CA THR A 103 6.22 10.71 -0.87
C THR A 103 5.65 9.29 -0.91
N PRO A 104 5.02 8.81 0.17
CA PRO A 104 4.48 7.46 0.25
C PRO A 104 3.58 7.04 -0.94
N PRO A 105 2.69 7.89 -1.48
CA PRO A 105 1.87 7.52 -2.63
C PRO A 105 2.70 7.21 -3.90
N ILE A 106 3.72 8.02 -4.17
CA ILE A 106 4.60 7.84 -5.34
C ILE A 106 5.49 6.61 -5.14
N VAL A 107 6.06 6.45 -3.94
CA VAL A 107 6.87 5.27 -3.60
C VAL A 107 6.02 4.01 -3.72
N LEU A 108 4.84 3.96 -3.07
CA LEU A 108 3.92 2.82 -3.10
C LEU A 108 3.53 2.43 -4.54
N HIS A 109 3.18 3.43 -5.37
CA HIS A 109 2.86 3.21 -6.77
C HIS A 109 4.06 2.67 -7.57
N GLY A 110 5.28 3.04 -7.18
CA GLY A 110 6.53 2.62 -7.81
C GLY A 110 7.01 1.21 -7.45
N LEU A 111 6.53 0.61 -6.34
CA LEU A 111 7.01 -0.69 -5.87
C LEU A 111 6.73 -1.81 -6.88
N ASP A 112 7.70 -2.68 -7.06
CA ASP A 112 7.53 -3.92 -7.85
C ASP A 112 7.04 -5.08 -6.99
N THR A 113 7.32 -5.08 -5.68
CA THR A 113 6.78 -6.07 -4.73
C THR A 113 5.27 -5.85 -4.53
N PRO A 114 4.43 -6.88 -4.65
CA PRO A 114 2.99 -6.78 -4.38
C PRO A 114 2.69 -6.31 -2.97
N VAL A 115 1.65 -5.47 -2.84
CA VAL A 115 1.19 -4.92 -1.56
C VAL A 115 -0.27 -5.28 -1.31
N VAL A 116 -0.52 -5.99 -0.22
CA VAL A 116 -1.85 -6.32 0.29
C VAL A 116 -2.19 -5.36 1.44
N CYS A 117 -3.25 -4.59 1.31
CA CYS A 117 -3.79 -3.77 2.39
C CYS A 117 -4.70 -4.63 3.27
N ALA A 118 -4.35 -4.82 4.53
CA ALA A 118 -5.22 -5.37 5.57
C ALA A 118 -5.90 -4.20 6.29
N LEU A 119 -7.11 -3.85 5.83
CA LEU A 119 -7.86 -2.69 6.29
C LEU A 119 -8.57 -3.01 7.61
N ASN A 120 -7.87 -2.84 8.72
CA ASN A 120 -8.33 -3.19 10.08
C ASN A 120 -9.39 -2.26 10.66
N GLY A 121 -9.62 -1.10 10.05
CA GLY A 121 -10.57 -0.12 10.57
C GLY A 121 -10.79 1.04 9.61
N GLY A 122 -11.04 2.24 10.16
CA GLY A 122 -11.30 3.43 9.36
C GLY A 122 -10.08 3.86 8.55
N ALA A 123 -10.29 4.11 7.24
CA ALA A 123 -9.36 4.77 6.34
C ALA A 123 -9.98 6.07 5.83
N ALA A 124 -9.39 7.22 6.13
CA ALA A 124 -9.95 8.51 5.77
C ALA A 124 -8.91 9.42 5.10
N GLY A 125 -9.35 10.21 4.10
CA GLY A 125 -8.48 11.17 3.42
C GLY A 125 -7.21 10.50 2.89
N TYR A 126 -6.05 10.98 3.30
CA TYR A 126 -4.74 10.41 2.95
C TYR A 126 -4.65 8.89 3.21
N GLY A 127 -5.22 8.41 4.33
CA GLY A 127 -5.25 6.98 4.64
C GLY A 127 -6.10 6.17 3.65
N LEU A 128 -7.19 6.74 3.14
CA LEU A 128 -7.96 6.12 2.05
C LEU A 128 -7.11 6.01 0.79
N ASP A 129 -6.43 7.09 0.40
CA ASP A 129 -5.63 7.10 -0.83
C ASP A 129 -4.46 6.10 -0.77
N ILE A 130 -3.81 5.97 0.39
CA ILE A 130 -2.78 4.94 0.62
C ILE A 130 -3.38 3.53 0.48
N ALA A 131 -4.57 3.29 1.07
CA ALA A 131 -5.23 1.99 0.91
C ALA A 131 -5.59 1.70 -0.56
N LEU A 132 -6.05 2.71 -1.32
CA LEU A 132 -6.32 2.58 -2.76
C LEU A 132 -5.05 2.33 -3.59
N GLY A 133 -3.90 2.84 -3.14
CA GLY A 133 -2.60 2.63 -3.79
C GLY A 133 -2.03 1.22 -3.64
N CYS A 134 -2.51 0.41 -2.68
CA CYS A 134 -2.14 -1.00 -2.57
C CYS A 134 -2.75 -1.81 -3.73
N ASP A 135 -2.12 -2.94 -4.09
CA ASP A 135 -2.61 -3.78 -5.20
C ASP A 135 -3.92 -4.49 -4.85
N ILE A 136 -4.01 -5.05 -3.65
CA ILE A 136 -5.15 -5.83 -3.15
C ILE A 136 -5.56 -5.28 -1.79
N ARG A 137 -6.87 -5.27 -1.50
CA ARG A 137 -7.43 -4.80 -0.22
C ARG A 137 -8.36 -5.85 0.37
N ILE A 138 -8.06 -6.29 1.58
CA ILE A 138 -8.93 -7.11 2.43
C ILE A 138 -9.41 -6.22 3.56
N ALA A 139 -10.71 -6.14 3.80
CA ALA A 139 -11.28 -5.28 4.84
C ALA A 139 -11.85 -6.11 5.99
N ALA A 140 -11.65 -5.64 7.22
CA ALA A 140 -12.48 -6.08 8.32
C ALA A 140 -13.93 -5.62 8.11
N GLU A 141 -14.91 -6.40 8.54
CA GLU A 141 -16.35 -6.07 8.44
C GLU A 141 -16.71 -4.72 9.09
N THR A 142 -15.93 -4.31 10.08
CA THR A 142 -16.07 -3.03 10.80
C THR A 142 -15.36 -1.86 10.11
N ALA A 143 -14.59 -2.11 9.06
CA ALA A 143 -13.82 -1.09 8.35
C ALA A 143 -14.73 -0.10 7.61
N LYS A 144 -14.23 1.12 7.47
CA LYS A 144 -14.92 2.21 6.78
C LYS A 144 -13.94 2.97 5.91
N MET A 145 -14.37 3.38 4.72
CA MET A 145 -13.61 4.24 3.83
C MET A 145 -14.29 5.60 3.70
N ALA A 146 -13.54 6.69 3.91
CA ALA A 146 -14.10 8.04 3.91
C ALA A 146 -13.18 9.01 3.14
N PRO A 147 -13.52 9.44 1.92
CA PRO A 147 -12.72 10.41 1.19
C PRO A 147 -12.61 11.74 1.94
N GLY A 148 -13.74 12.31 2.37
CA GLY A 148 -13.80 13.48 3.26
C GLY A 148 -13.15 14.77 2.76
N PHE A 149 -12.44 14.77 1.65
CA PHE A 149 -11.68 15.92 1.13
C PHE A 149 -12.58 17.11 0.78
N ALA A 150 -13.62 16.89 -0.03
CA ALA A 150 -14.56 17.95 -0.43
C ALA A 150 -15.24 18.62 0.77
N LYS A 151 -15.53 17.86 1.84
CA LYS A 151 -16.09 18.40 3.10
C LYS A 151 -15.13 19.32 3.85
N ARG A 152 -13.85 19.30 3.51
CA ARG A 152 -12.79 20.12 4.10
C ARG A 152 -12.27 21.20 3.16
N GLY A 153 -12.86 21.33 1.95
CA GLY A 153 -12.46 22.32 0.97
C GLY A 153 -11.12 22.02 0.27
N ILE A 154 -10.70 20.75 0.29
CA ILE A 154 -9.46 20.28 -0.36
C ILE A 154 -9.76 19.13 -1.33
N LEU A 155 -8.77 18.77 -2.11
CA LEU A 155 -8.82 17.64 -3.05
C LEU A 155 -7.91 16.51 -2.59
N PRO A 156 -8.07 15.25 -3.10
CA PRO A 156 -7.18 14.14 -2.83
C PRO A 156 -5.78 14.41 -3.39
N GLU A 157 -4.83 14.71 -2.51
CA GLU A 157 -3.44 15.06 -2.85
C GLU A 157 -2.51 13.85 -2.97
N SER A 158 -2.99 12.68 -2.56
CA SER A 158 -2.21 11.45 -2.45
C SER A 158 -2.55 10.39 -3.51
N GLY A 159 -3.12 10.83 -4.63
CA GLY A 159 -3.40 9.96 -5.78
C GLY A 159 -4.86 9.49 -5.89
N GLY A 160 -5.74 9.81 -4.95
CA GLY A 160 -7.14 9.38 -4.96
C GLY A 160 -7.91 9.80 -6.20
N THR A 161 -7.64 10.97 -6.77
CA THR A 161 -8.26 11.42 -8.02
C THR A 161 -7.88 10.57 -9.24
N TRP A 162 -6.72 9.93 -9.20
CA TRP A 162 -6.25 9.04 -10.25
C TRP A 162 -6.68 7.58 -10.03
N LEU A 163 -6.56 7.10 -8.79
CA LEU A 163 -6.83 5.71 -8.40
C LEU A 163 -8.33 5.40 -8.38
N LEU A 164 -9.12 6.23 -7.70
CA LEU A 164 -10.54 5.93 -7.45
C LEU A 164 -11.35 5.69 -8.73
N PRO A 165 -11.28 6.56 -9.77
CA PRO A 165 -12.05 6.33 -11.01
C PRO A 165 -11.55 5.11 -11.81
N ARG A 166 -10.30 4.68 -11.64
CA ARG A 166 -9.78 3.45 -12.25
C ARG A 166 -10.27 2.19 -11.57
N ILE A 167 -10.50 2.27 -10.26
CA ILE A 167 -11.00 1.12 -9.49
C ILE A 167 -12.51 0.93 -9.67
N VAL A 168 -13.31 2.01 -9.54
CA VAL A 168 -14.79 1.89 -9.51
C VAL A 168 -15.51 2.49 -10.72
N GLY A 169 -14.77 3.06 -11.67
CA GLY A 169 -15.31 3.82 -12.80
C GLY A 169 -15.68 5.25 -12.41
N TYR A 170 -15.71 6.17 -13.41
CA TYR A 170 -15.82 7.61 -13.18
C TYR A 170 -17.10 8.01 -12.41
N ALA A 171 -18.26 7.47 -12.80
CA ALA A 171 -19.55 7.89 -12.21
C ALA A 171 -19.63 7.56 -10.70
N LYS A 172 -19.20 6.37 -10.29
CA LYS A 172 -19.16 5.97 -8.88
C LYS A 172 -18.09 6.76 -8.12
N ALA A 173 -16.91 6.95 -8.72
CA ALA A 173 -15.85 7.77 -8.15
C ALA A 173 -16.30 9.21 -7.91
N ALA A 174 -16.96 9.84 -8.88
CA ALA A 174 -17.52 11.18 -8.76
C ALA A 174 -18.54 11.27 -7.62
N GLN A 175 -19.49 10.32 -7.53
CA GLN A 175 -20.45 10.26 -6.43
C GLN A 175 -19.74 10.16 -5.07
N ILE A 176 -18.77 9.27 -4.93
CA ILE A 176 -18.02 9.07 -3.68
C ILE A 176 -17.23 10.32 -3.32
N ALA A 177 -16.44 10.86 -4.26
CA ALA A 177 -15.56 12.00 -4.03
C ALA A 177 -16.31 13.30 -3.75
N PHE A 178 -17.37 13.61 -4.55
CA PHE A 178 -18.10 14.87 -4.44
C PHE A 178 -18.99 14.92 -3.20
N THR A 179 -19.60 13.78 -2.80
CA THR A 179 -20.40 13.73 -1.57
C THR A 179 -19.54 13.64 -0.33
N GLY A 180 -18.32 13.13 -0.44
CA GLY A 180 -17.43 12.90 0.68
C GLY A 180 -18.05 11.97 1.76
N ARG A 181 -18.99 11.09 1.36
CA ARG A 181 -19.67 10.19 2.30
C ARG A 181 -18.77 9.05 2.75
N THR A 182 -19.04 8.52 3.91
CA THR A 182 -18.38 7.33 4.43
C THR A 182 -19.04 6.08 3.89
N LEU A 183 -18.24 5.11 3.48
CA LEU A 183 -18.64 3.81 2.95
C LEU A 183 -18.33 2.74 4.00
N GLY A 184 -19.26 1.82 4.24
CA GLY A 184 -19.04 0.63 5.05
C GLY A 184 -18.34 -0.48 4.23
N ALA A 185 -17.80 -1.49 4.93
CA ALA A 185 -17.06 -2.57 4.30
C ALA A 185 -17.87 -3.34 3.22
N SER A 186 -19.13 -3.67 3.48
CA SER A 186 -20.03 -4.34 2.52
C SER A 186 -20.21 -3.51 1.24
N GLU A 187 -20.47 -2.21 1.38
CA GLU A 187 -20.60 -1.31 0.23
C GLU A 187 -19.28 -1.16 -0.53
N CYS A 188 -18.14 -1.12 0.18
CA CYS A 188 -16.82 -1.12 -0.46
C CYS A 188 -16.60 -2.38 -1.31
N LEU A 189 -17.08 -3.55 -0.85
CA LEU A 189 -17.01 -4.79 -1.61
C LEU A 189 -17.89 -4.73 -2.87
N GLU A 190 -19.14 -4.29 -2.75
CA GLU A 190 -20.07 -4.14 -3.88
C GLU A 190 -19.55 -3.16 -4.95
N LEU A 191 -18.86 -2.13 -4.53
CA LEU A 191 -18.25 -1.14 -5.42
C LEU A 191 -16.93 -1.61 -6.03
N GLY A 192 -16.31 -2.68 -5.52
CA GLY A 192 -15.00 -3.14 -5.94
C GLY A 192 -13.83 -2.33 -5.33
N LEU A 193 -14.10 -1.57 -4.27
CA LEU A 193 -13.04 -0.85 -3.51
C LEU A 193 -12.19 -1.80 -2.68
N VAL A 194 -12.74 -2.93 -2.26
CA VAL A 194 -12.03 -4.01 -1.58
C VAL A 194 -12.30 -5.34 -2.27
N ASN A 195 -11.36 -6.27 -2.18
CA ASN A 195 -11.43 -7.58 -2.82
C ASN A 195 -12.25 -8.59 -1.99
N SER A 196 -12.18 -8.45 -0.66
CA SER A 196 -12.94 -9.29 0.27
C SER A 196 -13.21 -8.57 1.59
N VAL A 197 -14.21 -9.06 2.32
CA VAL A 197 -14.56 -8.63 3.67
C VAL A 197 -14.58 -9.84 4.57
N VAL A 198 -13.92 -9.75 5.71
CA VAL A 198 -13.79 -10.85 6.69
C VAL A 198 -14.09 -10.34 8.11
N PRO A 199 -14.41 -11.22 9.06
CA PRO A 199 -14.48 -10.87 10.48
C PRO A 199 -13.18 -10.19 10.95
N ALA A 200 -13.31 -9.21 11.84
CA ALA A 200 -12.17 -8.38 12.24
C ALA A 200 -11.01 -9.18 12.87
N ASP A 201 -11.33 -10.24 13.60
CA ASP A 201 -10.36 -11.15 14.21
C ASP A 201 -9.67 -12.10 13.22
N GLN A 202 -10.20 -12.24 12.00
CA GLN A 202 -9.63 -13.07 10.93
C GLN A 202 -8.86 -12.26 9.87
N LEU A 203 -8.82 -10.93 10.01
CA LEU A 203 -8.25 -10.08 8.97
C LEU A 203 -6.78 -10.38 8.66
N MET A 204 -5.96 -10.48 9.70
CA MET A 204 -4.53 -10.73 9.50
C MET A 204 -4.26 -12.14 9.00
N ASP A 205 -5.01 -13.13 9.44
CA ASP A 205 -4.90 -14.51 8.94
C ASP A 205 -5.23 -14.56 7.44
N ALA A 206 -6.32 -13.92 7.01
CA ALA A 206 -6.69 -13.83 5.59
C ALA A 206 -5.64 -13.06 4.76
N ALA A 207 -5.06 -11.98 5.30
CA ALA A 207 -4.01 -11.24 4.63
C ALA A 207 -2.71 -12.07 4.51
N MET A 208 -2.34 -12.80 5.56
CA MET A 208 -1.17 -13.68 5.57
C MET A 208 -1.34 -14.86 4.62
N GLU A 209 -2.54 -15.46 4.55
CA GLU A 209 -2.85 -16.54 3.60
C GLU A 209 -2.66 -16.07 2.16
N LEU A 210 -3.28 -14.94 1.77
CA LEU A 210 -3.14 -14.38 0.43
C LEU A 210 -1.70 -13.96 0.12
N ALA A 211 -1.03 -13.30 1.06
CA ALA A 211 0.37 -12.91 0.88
C ALA A 211 1.29 -14.13 0.76
N GLY A 212 0.99 -15.21 1.49
CA GLY A 212 1.68 -16.50 1.38
C GLY A 212 1.48 -17.15 0.00
N GLU A 213 0.26 -17.12 -0.53
CA GLU A 213 -0.05 -17.59 -1.88
C GLU A 213 0.76 -16.80 -2.93
N ILE A 214 0.78 -15.47 -2.83
CA ILE A 214 1.57 -14.60 -3.71
C ILE A 214 3.08 -14.93 -3.57
N ALA A 215 3.59 -15.01 -2.35
CA ALA A 215 4.99 -15.23 -2.06
C ALA A 215 5.49 -16.63 -2.44
N SER A 216 4.59 -17.61 -2.59
CA SER A 216 4.91 -18.97 -3.07
C SER A 216 5.23 -19.03 -4.56
N ASN A 217 4.88 -18.01 -5.33
CA ASN A 217 5.16 -17.92 -6.76
C ASN A 217 6.59 -17.40 -7.03
N ALA A 218 7.06 -17.55 -8.29
CA ALA A 218 8.36 -17.05 -8.72
C ALA A 218 8.45 -15.52 -8.57
N PRO A 219 9.26 -14.98 -7.63
CA PRO A 219 9.15 -13.57 -7.25
C PRO A 219 9.53 -12.62 -8.39
N LEU A 220 10.51 -12.97 -9.22
CA LEU A 220 10.86 -12.13 -10.37
C LEU A 220 9.74 -12.05 -11.41
N ALA A 221 8.97 -13.14 -11.59
CA ALA A 221 7.82 -13.15 -12.49
C ALA A 221 6.67 -12.29 -11.92
N VAL A 222 6.36 -12.43 -10.63
CA VAL A 222 5.33 -11.63 -9.95
C VAL A 222 5.64 -10.13 -10.04
N ARG A 223 6.89 -9.74 -9.76
CA ARG A 223 7.35 -8.34 -9.88
C ARG A 223 7.24 -7.83 -11.31
N ALA A 224 7.62 -8.63 -12.30
CA ALA A 224 7.49 -8.27 -13.72
C ALA A 224 6.02 -8.11 -14.13
N ILE A 225 5.12 -9.00 -13.68
CA ILE A 225 3.68 -8.91 -13.93
C ILE A 225 3.14 -7.57 -13.40
N LYS A 226 3.41 -7.25 -12.13
CA LYS A 226 2.97 -5.98 -11.53
C LYS A 226 3.47 -4.78 -12.32
N ARG A 227 4.76 -4.76 -12.68
CA ARG A 227 5.37 -3.69 -13.48
C ARG A 227 4.68 -3.54 -14.83
N MET A 228 4.39 -4.64 -15.52
CA MET A 228 3.75 -4.60 -16.82
C MET A 228 2.27 -4.20 -16.76
N MET A 229 1.55 -4.63 -15.72
CA MET A 229 0.17 -4.15 -15.50
C MET A 229 0.14 -2.64 -15.26
N ARG A 230 1.09 -2.10 -14.49
CA ARG A 230 1.23 -0.66 -14.26
C ARG A 230 1.62 0.10 -15.54
N ALA A 231 2.55 -0.42 -16.33
CA ALA A 231 2.93 0.18 -17.62
C ALA A 231 1.75 0.21 -18.62
N ALA A 232 0.91 -0.83 -18.61
CA ALA A 232 -0.27 -0.93 -19.47
C ALA A 232 -1.28 0.22 -19.31
N GLU A 233 -1.24 0.95 -18.20
CA GLU A 233 -2.15 2.08 -17.98
C GLU A 233 -1.88 3.28 -18.88
N THR A 234 -0.69 3.38 -19.45
CA THR A 234 -0.27 4.48 -20.30
C THR A 234 0.19 4.03 -21.70
N GLU A 235 0.39 2.73 -21.90
CA GLU A 235 0.83 2.15 -23.16
C GLU A 235 -0.37 1.71 -24.02
N THR A 236 -0.20 1.69 -25.34
CA THR A 236 -1.14 0.97 -26.22
C THR A 236 -0.97 -0.53 -26.02
N PHE A 237 -1.99 -1.32 -26.39
CA PHE A 237 -1.90 -2.80 -26.32
C PHE A 237 -0.66 -3.35 -27.02
N GLU A 238 -0.37 -2.86 -28.21
CA GLU A 238 0.79 -3.30 -29.02
C GLU A 238 2.11 -2.95 -28.34
N GLN A 239 2.24 -1.71 -27.82
CA GLN A 239 3.42 -1.28 -27.07
C GLN A 239 3.62 -2.14 -25.81
N ASN A 240 2.54 -2.40 -25.07
CA ASN A 240 2.62 -3.20 -23.86
C ASN A 240 3.02 -4.65 -24.16
N VAL A 241 2.44 -5.29 -25.17
CA VAL A 241 2.84 -6.65 -25.59
C VAL A 241 4.33 -6.69 -25.97
N HIS A 242 4.82 -5.70 -26.71
CA HIS A 242 6.24 -5.60 -27.05
C HIS A 242 7.12 -5.44 -25.79
N HIS A 243 6.71 -4.59 -24.85
CA HIS A 243 7.40 -4.39 -23.60
C HIS A 243 7.41 -5.67 -22.73
N VAL A 244 6.28 -6.38 -22.66
CA VAL A 244 6.19 -7.69 -21.98
C VAL A 244 7.21 -8.68 -22.53
N PHE A 245 7.39 -8.77 -23.85
CA PHE A 245 8.41 -9.65 -24.44
C PHE A 245 9.83 -9.31 -23.97
N LEU A 246 10.16 -8.03 -23.85
CA LEU A 246 11.47 -7.60 -23.33
C LEU A 246 11.67 -8.00 -21.87
N GLN A 247 10.61 -7.96 -21.06
CA GLN A 247 10.65 -8.41 -19.65
C GLN A 247 10.67 -9.94 -19.53
N LEU A 248 10.05 -10.65 -20.47
CA LEU A 248 9.99 -12.11 -20.48
C LEU A 248 11.33 -12.79 -20.80
N LEU A 249 12.12 -12.22 -21.71
CA LEU A 249 13.39 -12.80 -22.16
C LEU A 249 14.39 -13.07 -21.02
N PRO A 250 14.62 -12.15 -20.06
CA PRO A 250 15.45 -12.44 -18.89
C PRO A 250 14.87 -13.55 -18.01
N LEU A 251 13.54 -13.61 -17.85
CA LEU A 251 12.89 -14.61 -16.99
C LEU A 251 13.13 -16.05 -17.48
N PHE A 252 13.19 -16.30 -18.79
CA PHE A 252 13.53 -17.61 -19.35
C PHE A 252 14.92 -18.12 -18.96
N ARG A 253 15.82 -17.24 -18.53
CA ARG A 253 17.18 -17.59 -18.09
C ARG A 253 17.30 -17.88 -16.62
N THR A 254 16.23 -17.61 -15.84
CA THR A 254 16.23 -17.79 -14.39
C THR A 254 16.19 -19.26 -13.99
N GLN A 255 16.67 -19.55 -12.76
CA GLN A 255 16.51 -20.86 -12.15
C GLN A 255 15.03 -21.13 -11.85
N ASP A 256 14.28 -20.10 -11.47
CA ASP A 256 12.86 -20.21 -11.15
C ASP A 256 12.03 -20.61 -12.37
N PHE A 257 12.38 -20.17 -13.59
CA PHE A 257 11.73 -20.66 -14.80
C PHE A 257 11.96 -22.16 -15.00
N LYS A 258 13.20 -22.62 -14.82
CA LYS A 258 13.55 -24.06 -14.93
C LYS A 258 12.82 -24.87 -13.88
N GLU A 259 12.80 -24.39 -12.63
CA GLU A 259 12.08 -25.02 -11.52
C GLU A 259 10.57 -25.07 -11.79
N GLY A 260 9.98 -23.99 -12.28
CA GLY A 260 8.57 -23.94 -12.65
C GLY A 260 8.17 -25.01 -13.67
N VAL A 261 9.00 -25.19 -14.71
CA VAL A 261 8.80 -26.26 -15.73
C VAL A 261 8.99 -27.65 -15.11
N ALA A 262 10.08 -27.85 -14.35
CA ALA A 262 10.37 -29.15 -13.73
C ALA A 262 9.28 -29.58 -12.73
N SER A 263 8.89 -28.69 -11.83
CA SER A 263 7.86 -28.95 -10.82
C SER A 263 6.51 -29.28 -11.44
N PHE A 264 6.14 -28.61 -12.55
CA PHE A 264 4.92 -28.89 -13.28
C PHE A 264 4.92 -30.31 -13.90
N ILE A 265 6.04 -30.70 -14.55
CA ILE A 265 6.19 -32.04 -15.13
C ILE A 265 6.18 -33.12 -14.06
N GLU A 266 6.88 -32.88 -12.95
CA GLU A 266 7.02 -33.80 -11.82
C GLU A 266 5.78 -33.80 -10.87
N LYS A 267 4.81 -32.92 -11.10
CA LYS A 267 3.59 -32.75 -10.30
C LYS A 267 3.88 -32.54 -8.81
N ARG A 268 4.84 -31.73 -8.50
CA ARG A 268 5.23 -31.32 -7.12
C ARG A 268 5.15 -29.81 -6.94
N PRO A 269 5.06 -29.33 -5.69
CA PRO A 269 5.20 -27.90 -5.43
C PRO A 269 6.56 -27.36 -5.89
N PRO A 270 6.60 -26.16 -6.49
CA PRO A 270 7.86 -25.52 -6.90
C PRO A 270 8.63 -24.99 -5.68
N LYS A 271 9.95 -24.80 -5.85
CA LYS A 271 10.84 -24.20 -4.85
C LYS A 271 11.56 -23.02 -5.47
N PHE A 272 10.86 -21.90 -5.58
CA PHE A 272 11.41 -20.69 -6.16
C PHE A 272 12.38 -19.96 -5.23
N ILE A 273 13.47 -19.47 -5.79
CA ILE A 273 14.58 -18.83 -5.07
C ILE A 273 14.86 -17.37 -5.51
N GLY A 274 14.12 -16.86 -6.50
CA GLY A 274 14.24 -15.46 -6.95
C GLY A 274 15.46 -15.19 -7.84
N ARG A 275 15.96 -16.17 -8.57
CA ARG A 275 17.13 -16.01 -9.46
C ARG A 275 17.17 -17.01 -10.62
#